data_2ade5be0a3e9158aaac2784abf65dac7
#
_entry.id   2ade5be0a3e9158aaac2784abf65dac7
#
_cell.length_a   1.000
_cell.length_b   1.000
_cell.length_c   1.000
_cell.angle_alpha   90.00
_cell.angle_beta   90.00
_cell.angle_gamma   90.00
#
_symmetry.space_group_name_H-M   'P 1'
#
loop_
_entity.id
_entity.type
_entity.pdbx_description
1 polymer ?
#
loop_
_entity_poly.entity_id
_entity_poly.type
_entity_poly.pdbx_seq_one_letter_code
_entity_poly.pdbx_strand_id
1 'polypeptide(L)'
;MSTGRTHRQTYRPNQDFLTPPVSLTVSPSAPASGSAVTLTATLTNTAPVGLLGTVLYLAVNGTGRPSALGRLAPGRAATRTWRTRLADDAEGEVSFTAHALFDVGPGSSDCTRVSSSVLLPYRSLPGAFDNAGIASDDALTVADIDGSASSLSAQALAAAGLTPGAAVTYNGVTFTWPDTRPGNLDNVICSGQTVLLSGSGSRLAFLGTSTWGAGKGDGKVVYADGSEQAFSVGVPDWYGANASASVVLPYRHIATGRDDNPVSLYTFGVDLDSGKELRSLVLPKVSDGLQSGVATLHVFAMTVA
;
A
#
# COMPACT_ATOMS: atom_id res chain seq x y z
N MET A 1 2.59 -23.58 49.14
CA MET A 1 2.72 -24.46 47.97
C MET A 1 1.58 -24.09 46.99
N SER A 2 1.91 -23.31 45.96
CA SER A 2 0.93 -22.85 44.95
C SER A 2 1.04 -23.78 43.74
N THR A 3 -0.01 -24.53 43.45
CA THR A 3 -0.09 -25.41 42.29
C THR A 3 -0.56 -24.60 41.08
N GLY A 4 0.38 -24.22 40.25
CA GLY A 4 0.09 -23.64 38.94
C GLY A 4 -0.61 -24.66 38.04
N ARG A 5 -1.84 -24.38 37.64
CA ARG A 5 -2.54 -25.08 36.54
C ARG A 5 -2.03 -24.57 35.19
N THR A 6 -1.21 -25.36 34.53
CA THR A 6 -0.87 -25.21 33.13
C THR A 6 -2.07 -25.60 32.27
N HIS A 7 -2.71 -24.65 31.60
CA HIS A 7 -3.67 -24.95 30.53
C HIS A 7 -2.93 -25.52 29.33
N ARG A 8 -3.02 -26.84 29.14
CA ARG A 8 -2.66 -27.49 27.88
C ARG A 8 -3.74 -27.17 26.84
N GLN A 9 -3.40 -26.40 25.84
CA GLN A 9 -4.18 -26.28 24.62
C GLN A 9 -4.06 -27.60 23.85
N THR A 10 -5.10 -28.45 23.88
CA THR A 10 -5.18 -29.65 23.06
C THR A 10 -5.71 -29.26 21.69
N TYR A 11 -4.81 -29.14 20.71
CA TYR A 11 -5.14 -29.10 19.30
C TYR A 11 -5.75 -30.46 18.90
N ARG A 12 -7.02 -30.48 18.49
CA ARG A 12 -7.66 -31.64 17.85
C ARG A 12 -7.75 -31.35 16.35
N PRO A 13 -6.96 -32.03 15.50
CA PRO A 13 -7.19 -32.00 14.06
C PRO A 13 -8.43 -32.83 13.74
N ASN A 14 -9.27 -32.36 12.82
CA ASN A 14 -10.50 -32.96 12.29
C ASN A 14 -11.77 -32.78 13.17
N GLN A 15 -12.21 -31.56 13.29
CA GLN A 15 -13.63 -31.24 13.25
C GLN A 15 -13.73 -29.97 12.37
N ASP A 16 -14.39 -30.09 11.22
CA ASP A 16 -14.90 -28.96 10.44
C ASP A 16 -15.99 -28.25 11.26
N PHE A 17 -15.59 -27.60 12.34
CA PHE A 17 -16.43 -26.63 12.98
C PHE A 17 -16.46 -25.42 12.06
N LEU A 18 -17.62 -25.21 11.45
CA LEU A 18 -17.95 -23.99 10.73
C LEU A 18 -17.61 -22.82 11.65
N THR A 19 -16.46 -22.22 11.45
CA THR A 19 -16.03 -21.04 12.20
C THR A 19 -17.09 -19.97 11.98
N PRO A 20 -17.81 -19.52 13.03
CA PRO A 20 -18.87 -18.54 12.86
C PRO A 20 -18.36 -17.30 12.14
N PRO A 21 -18.97 -16.86 11.02
CA PRO A 21 -18.49 -15.73 10.28
C PRO A 21 -18.62 -14.44 11.10
N VAL A 22 -17.54 -13.68 11.11
CA VAL A 22 -17.50 -12.32 11.61
C VAL A 22 -17.32 -11.38 10.40
N SER A 23 -18.10 -10.30 10.34
CA SER A 23 -17.90 -9.22 9.37
C SER A 23 -17.46 -7.95 10.08
N LEU A 24 -16.69 -7.11 9.41
CA LEU A 24 -16.26 -5.80 9.89
C LEU A 24 -16.45 -4.77 8.79
N THR A 25 -17.12 -3.67 9.11
CA THR A 25 -17.27 -2.52 8.21
C THR A 25 -16.71 -1.27 8.85
N VAL A 26 -16.16 -0.38 8.04
CA VAL A 26 -15.62 0.92 8.44
C VAL A 26 -16.41 2.01 7.73
N SER A 27 -16.82 3.04 8.45
CA SER A 27 -17.57 4.18 7.92
C SER A 27 -17.02 5.50 8.48
N PRO A 28 -16.76 6.51 7.60
CA PRO A 28 -16.83 6.46 6.14
C PRO A 28 -15.77 5.53 5.54
N SER A 29 -15.98 5.05 4.31
CA SER A 29 -15.03 4.18 3.60
C SER A 29 -13.80 4.93 3.08
N ALA A 30 -13.88 6.24 2.96
CA ALA A 30 -12.78 7.14 2.58
C ALA A 30 -12.66 8.27 3.64
N PRO A 31 -12.13 7.97 4.83
CA PRO A 31 -11.94 8.97 5.86
C PRO A 31 -10.75 9.88 5.54
N ALA A 32 -10.71 11.05 6.18
CA ALA A 32 -9.51 11.88 6.21
C ALA A 32 -8.64 11.52 7.43
N SER A 33 -7.35 11.83 7.37
CA SER A 33 -6.46 11.78 8.54
C SER A 33 -7.06 12.61 9.69
N GLY A 34 -6.89 12.14 10.93
CA GLY A 34 -7.45 12.80 12.10
C GLY A 34 -8.98 12.75 12.21
N SER A 35 -9.71 12.14 11.27
CA SER A 35 -11.16 12.04 11.35
C SER A 35 -11.62 10.87 12.23
N ALA A 36 -12.89 10.95 12.68
CA ALA A 36 -13.51 9.85 13.39
C ALA A 36 -14.04 8.81 12.40
N VAL A 37 -13.80 7.54 12.70
CA VAL A 37 -14.38 6.41 11.98
C VAL A 37 -15.26 5.58 12.92
N THR A 38 -16.29 4.98 12.34
CA THR A 38 -17.19 4.05 13.02
C THR A 38 -16.93 2.66 12.47
N LEU A 39 -16.62 1.72 13.36
CA LEU A 39 -16.36 0.33 13.04
C LEU A 39 -17.55 -0.50 13.54
N THR A 40 -18.11 -1.31 12.67
CA THR A 40 -19.25 -2.18 13.01
C THR A 40 -18.88 -3.61 12.71
N ALA A 41 -18.80 -4.45 13.76
CA ALA A 41 -18.57 -5.88 13.63
C ALA A 41 -19.85 -6.65 13.92
N THR A 42 -20.14 -7.65 13.10
CA THR A 42 -21.28 -8.55 13.26
C THR A 42 -20.79 -10.00 13.28
N LEU A 43 -21.08 -10.70 14.38
CA LEU A 43 -20.87 -12.14 14.50
C LEU A 43 -22.19 -12.85 14.23
N THR A 44 -22.19 -13.83 13.33
CA THR A 44 -23.36 -14.68 13.06
C THR A 44 -23.06 -16.10 13.55
N ASN A 45 -23.90 -16.62 14.44
CA ASN A 45 -23.77 -18.00 14.87
C ASN A 45 -24.40 -18.94 13.83
N THR A 46 -23.55 -19.54 13.00
CA THR A 46 -23.95 -20.55 12.00
C THR A 46 -23.85 -21.98 12.53
N ALA A 47 -23.35 -22.16 13.76
CA ALA A 47 -23.28 -23.47 14.39
C ALA A 47 -24.66 -23.95 14.84
N PRO A 48 -24.89 -25.29 14.92
CA PRO A 48 -26.14 -25.86 15.42
C PRO A 48 -26.31 -25.73 16.94
N VAL A 49 -25.29 -25.26 17.63
CA VAL A 49 -25.24 -25.06 19.09
C VAL A 49 -25.14 -23.59 19.46
N GLY A 50 -25.55 -23.24 20.68
CA GLY A 50 -25.36 -21.86 21.17
C GLY A 50 -23.91 -21.57 21.49
N LEU A 51 -23.41 -20.40 21.07
CA LEU A 51 -22.13 -19.87 21.51
C LEU A 51 -22.29 -19.26 22.91
N LEU A 52 -21.40 -19.59 23.83
CA LEU A 52 -21.41 -19.13 25.22
C LEU A 52 -20.24 -18.15 25.45
N GLY A 53 -20.34 -17.32 26.48
CA GLY A 53 -19.27 -16.42 26.87
C GLY A 53 -18.78 -15.51 25.73
N THR A 54 -19.62 -15.27 24.72
CA THR A 54 -19.22 -14.61 23.48
C THR A 54 -18.79 -13.17 23.73
N VAL A 55 -17.61 -12.82 23.23
CA VAL A 55 -17.05 -11.46 23.29
C VAL A 55 -16.61 -11.05 21.89
N LEU A 56 -17.13 -9.93 21.40
CA LEU A 56 -16.55 -9.22 20.27
C LEU A 56 -15.47 -8.26 20.75
N TYR A 57 -14.36 -8.26 20.04
CA TYR A 57 -13.17 -7.57 20.44
C TYR A 57 -12.61 -6.81 19.24
N LEU A 58 -12.51 -5.50 19.34
CA LEU A 58 -11.89 -4.68 18.32
C LEU A 58 -10.44 -4.40 18.72
N ALA A 59 -9.49 -4.78 17.88
CA ALA A 59 -8.10 -4.37 17.98
C ALA A 59 -7.82 -3.21 17.02
N VAL A 60 -7.34 -2.11 17.59
CA VAL A 60 -6.86 -0.92 16.85
C VAL A 60 -5.44 -0.65 17.34
N ASN A 61 -4.46 -0.72 16.45
CA ASN A 61 -3.04 -0.52 16.79
C ASN A 61 -2.60 -1.35 18.03
N GLY A 62 -3.01 -2.61 18.11
CA GLY A 62 -2.67 -3.50 19.22
C GLY A 62 -3.45 -3.27 20.52
N THR A 63 -4.28 -2.22 20.61
CA THR A 63 -5.12 -1.95 21.77
C THR A 63 -6.51 -2.52 21.56
N GLY A 64 -6.90 -3.45 22.42
CA GLY A 64 -8.18 -4.12 22.29
C GLY A 64 -9.29 -3.48 23.11
N ARG A 65 -10.49 -3.45 22.55
CA ARG A 65 -11.73 -2.99 23.19
C ARG A 65 -12.75 -4.13 23.21
N PRO A 66 -12.85 -4.90 24.30
CA PRO A 66 -13.80 -6.00 24.40
C PRO A 66 -15.24 -5.49 24.55
N SER A 67 -16.19 -6.25 24.00
CA SER A 67 -17.61 -6.04 24.20
C SER A 67 -18.31 -7.39 24.33
N ALA A 68 -18.80 -7.70 25.54
CA ALA A 68 -19.49 -8.92 25.81
C ALA A 68 -20.84 -9.01 25.07
N LEU A 69 -21.10 -10.16 24.47
CA LEU A 69 -22.38 -10.49 23.81
C LEU A 69 -23.20 -11.49 24.64
N GLY A 70 -22.54 -12.20 25.55
CA GLY A 70 -23.15 -13.29 26.32
C GLY A 70 -23.39 -14.53 25.47
N ARG A 71 -24.60 -15.10 25.55
CA ARG A 71 -25.00 -16.28 24.77
C ARG A 71 -25.57 -15.85 23.41
N LEU A 72 -25.09 -16.48 22.34
CA LEU A 72 -25.63 -16.31 21.00
C LEU A 72 -26.23 -17.62 20.49
N ALA A 73 -27.55 -17.65 20.37
CA ALA A 73 -28.30 -18.84 19.93
C ALA A 73 -28.00 -19.19 18.45
N PRO A 74 -28.20 -20.44 18.02
CA PRO A 74 -28.07 -20.84 16.62
C PRO A 74 -28.87 -19.93 15.67
N GLY A 75 -28.29 -19.57 14.52
CA GLY A 75 -28.90 -18.71 13.50
C GLY A 75 -29.05 -17.25 13.91
N ARG A 76 -28.56 -16.83 15.07
CA ARG A 76 -28.65 -15.45 15.52
C ARG A 76 -27.33 -14.70 15.20
N ALA A 77 -27.50 -13.42 14.94
CA ALA A 77 -26.39 -12.48 14.79
C ALA A 77 -26.39 -11.45 15.93
N ALA A 78 -25.21 -10.98 16.28
CA ALA A 78 -25.03 -9.88 17.23
C ALA A 78 -24.01 -8.89 16.67
N THR A 79 -24.32 -7.61 16.81
CA THR A 79 -23.52 -6.51 16.27
C THR A 79 -23.00 -5.64 17.40
N ARG A 80 -21.77 -5.12 17.22
CA ARG A 80 -21.18 -4.08 18.06
C ARG A 80 -20.56 -3.00 17.20
N THR A 81 -20.63 -1.80 17.71
CA THR A 81 -20.11 -0.60 17.05
C THR A 81 -19.14 0.11 17.97
N TRP A 82 -18.01 0.52 17.41
CA TRP A 82 -17.00 1.34 18.09
C TRP A 82 -16.74 2.59 17.28
N ARG A 83 -16.46 3.69 17.98
CA ARG A 83 -15.92 4.91 17.37
C ARG A 83 -14.46 5.07 17.77
N THR A 84 -13.63 5.37 16.81
CA THR A 84 -12.24 5.71 17.02
C THR A 84 -11.84 6.89 16.14
N ARG A 85 -10.80 7.61 16.53
CA ARG A 85 -10.22 8.68 15.73
C ARG A 85 -8.95 8.15 15.10
N LEU A 86 -8.77 8.40 13.82
CA LEU A 86 -7.51 8.17 13.12
C LEU A 86 -6.46 9.16 13.65
N ALA A 87 -5.20 8.78 13.65
CA ALA A 87 -4.12 9.70 13.98
C ALA A 87 -4.11 10.88 12.97
N ASP A 88 -3.72 12.06 13.43
CA ASP A 88 -3.68 13.26 12.59
C ASP A 88 -2.61 13.15 11.50
N ASP A 89 -1.63 12.27 11.71
CA ASP A 89 -0.54 11.93 10.80
C ASP A 89 -0.74 10.60 10.06
N ALA A 90 -1.87 9.94 10.22
CA ALA A 90 -2.15 8.70 9.52
C ALA A 90 -2.21 8.91 8.01
N GLU A 91 -1.55 8.03 7.25
CA GLU A 91 -1.56 7.98 5.78
C GLU A 91 -1.47 6.54 5.32
N GLY A 92 -1.79 6.28 4.05
CA GLY A 92 -1.77 4.93 3.50
C GLY A 92 -2.83 4.01 4.08
N GLU A 93 -2.54 2.72 4.13
CA GLU A 93 -3.49 1.73 4.60
C GLU A 93 -3.56 1.68 6.12
N VAL A 94 -4.75 1.92 6.68
CA VAL A 94 -5.03 1.74 8.10
C VAL A 94 -5.94 0.55 8.28
N SER A 95 -5.43 -0.49 8.94
CA SER A 95 -6.13 -1.75 9.16
C SER A 95 -6.77 -1.83 10.55
N PHE A 96 -7.95 -2.41 10.60
CA PHE A 96 -8.71 -2.73 11.81
C PHE A 96 -9.00 -4.23 11.83
N THR A 97 -8.92 -4.85 13.01
CA THR A 97 -9.20 -6.27 13.17
C THR A 97 -10.26 -6.48 14.24
N ALA A 98 -11.34 -7.18 13.89
CA ALA A 98 -12.33 -7.67 14.84
C ALA A 98 -12.08 -9.15 15.12
N HIS A 99 -12.12 -9.52 16.39
CA HIS A 99 -12.04 -10.88 16.87
C HIS A 99 -13.36 -11.23 17.56
N ALA A 100 -13.86 -12.45 17.37
CA ALA A 100 -14.88 -13.03 18.20
C ALA A 100 -14.30 -14.20 18.99
N LEU A 101 -14.42 -14.15 20.30
CA LEU A 101 -14.07 -15.22 21.22
C LEU A 101 -15.37 -15.85 21.72
N PHE A 102 -15.47 -17.17 21.79
CA PHE A 102 -16.67 -17.86 22.22
C PHE A 102 -16.36 -19.28 22.69
N ASP A 103 -17.23 -19.82 23.53
CA ASP A 103 -17.20 -21.21 23.95
C ASP A 103 -18.27 -22.01 23.19
N VAL A 104 -17.90 -23.16 22.66
CA VAL A 104 -18.80 -24.10 21.96
C VAL A 104 -19.23 -25.27 22.84
N GLY A 105 -18.74 -25.31 24.08
CA GLY A 105 -19.03 -26.34 25.08
C GLY A 105 -18.08 -26.26 26.26
N PRO A 106 -18.29 -27.08 27.31
CA PRO A 106 -17.45 -27.09 28.50
C PRO A 106 -15.96 -27.34 28.14
N GLY A 107 -15.10 -26.35 28.42
CA GLY A 107 -13.67 -26.44 28.20
C GLY A 107 -13.22 -26.31 26.73
N SER A 108 -14.12 -25.89 25.84
CA SER A 108 -13.80 -25.67 24.41
C SER A 108 -14.06 -24.22 24.03
N SER A 109 -13.02 -23.40 24.04
CA SER A 109 -13.04 -22.02 23.56
C SER A 109 -12.45 -21.95 22.16
N ASP A 110 -13.00 -21.10 21.32
CA ASP A 110 -12.53 -20.86 19.95
C ASP A 110 -12.58 -19.38 19.62
N CYS A 111 -11.94 -18.99 18.51
CA CYS A 111 -11.92 -17.62 18.04
C CYS A 111 -12.02 -17.54 16.51
N THR A 112 -12.63 -16.49 16.05
CA THR A 112 -12.59 -16.07 14.63
C THR A 112 -12.17 -14.62 14.53
N ARG A 113 -11.61 -14.24 13.38
CA ARG A 113 -11.20 -12.87 13.13
C ARG A 113 -11.51 -12.43 11.71
N VAL A 114 -11.68 -11.13 11.54
CA VAL A 114 -11.78 -10.46 10.24
C VAL A 114 -11.04 -9.15 10.32
N SER A 115 -10.37 -8.79 9.24
CA SER A 115 -9.75 -7.47 9.07
C SER A 115 -10.48 -6.67 8.00
N SER A 116 -10.50 -5.36 8.18
CA SER A 116 -10.96 -4.39 7.19
C SER A 116 -10.03 -3.19 7.25
N SER A 117 -9.77 -2.56 6.12
CA SER A 117 -8.89 -1.39 6.04
C SER A 117 -9.57 -0.22 5.34
N VAL A 118 -9.02 0.96 5.58
CA VAL A 118 -9.29 2.16 4.80
C VAL A 118 -7.98 2.68 4.24
N LEU A 119 -8.02 3.20 3.03
CA LEU A 119 -6.86 3.83 2.39
C LEU A 119 -6.97 5.33 2.56
N LEU A 120 -5.99 5.92 3.22
CA LEU A 120 -5.85 7.35 3.40
C LEU A 120 -4.94 7.93 2.33
N PRO A 121 -5.14 9.19 1.90
CA PRO A 121 -4.18 9.85 1.05
C PRO A 121 -2.80 9.96 1.72
N TYR A 122 -1.76 9.71 0.94
CA TYR A 122 -0.38 9.97 1.33
C TYR A 122 -0.10 11.47 1.27
N ARG A 123 0.69 12.00 2.18
CA ARG A 123 1.03 13.44 2.26
C ARG A 123 2.02 13.88 1.20
N SER A 124 2.80 12.93 0.68
CA SER A 124 3.83 13.17 -0.33
C SER A 124 4.07 11.89 -1.13
N LEU A 125 4.73 12.00 -2.28
CA LEU A 125 5.16 10.84 -3.04
C LEU A 125 6.12 9.94 -2.24
N PRO A 126 7.14 10.46 -1.52
CA PRO A 126 7.98 9.61 -0.66
C PRO A 126 7.20 8.88 0.44
N GLY A 127 6.12 9.47 0.99
CA GLY A 127 5.24 8.77 1.94
C GLY A 127 4.52 7.58 1.32
N ALA A 128 4.32 7.59 0.00
CA ALA A 128 3.68 6.52 -0.74
C ALA A 128 4.66 5.43 -1.25
N PHE A 129 5.98 5.61 -1.06
CA PHE A 129 6.95 4.61 -1.51
C PHE A 129 6.68 3.25 -0.86
N ASP A 130 6.54 2.23 -1.68
CA ASP A 130 6.19 0.87 -1.27
C ASP A 130 7.12 -0.19 -1.89
N ASN A 131 8.11 0.23 -2.69
CA ASN A 131 9.08 -0.64 -3.31
C ASN A 131 10.51 -0.14 -3.16
N ALA A 132 11.46 -1.07 -2.97
CA ALA A 132 12.90 -0.84 -3.05
C ALA A 132 13.40 -1.33 -4.41
N GLY A 133 13.65 -0.40 -5.33
CA GLY A 133 14.08 -0.69 -6.69
C GLY A 133 15.58 -0.47 -6.94
N ILE A 134 16.31 0.14 -5.98
CA ILE A 134 17.71 0.54 -6.11
C ILE A 134 18.57 -0.27 -5.14
N ALA A 135 19.58 -0.96 -5.65
CA ALA A 135 20.60 -1.66 -4.87
C ALA A 135 22.00 -1.10 -5.12
N SER A 136 22.90 -1.29 -4.15
CA SER A 136 24.34 -1.02 -4.34
C SER A 136 25.00 -2.19 -5.07
N ASP A 137 26.08 -1.93 -5.84
CA ASP A 137 26.83 -2.95 -6.59
C ASP A 137 27.44 -4.04 -5.70
N ASP A 138 27.58 -3.77 -4.40
CA ASP A 138 28.08 -4.72 -3.39
C ASP A 138 26.98 -5.40 -2.57
N ALA A 139 25.69 -5.06 -2.80
CA ALA A 139 24.54 -5.57 -2.05
C ALA A 139 23.32 -5.76 -2.96
N LEU A 140 23.41 -6.60 -3.97
CA LEU A 140 22.44 -6.73 -5.07
C LEU A 140 21.04 -7.18 -4.63
N THR A 141 20.95 -7.99 -3.56
CA THR A 141 19.72 -8.68 -3.16
C THR A 141 18.82 -7.87 -2.23
N VAL A 142 19.19 -6.62 -1.94
CA VAL A 142 18.41 -5.76 -1.02
C VAL A 142 17.27 -5.02 -1.71
N ALA A 143 17.18 -5.11 -3.05
CA ALA A 143 16.16 -4.44 -3.85
C ALA A 143 15.65 -5.37 -4.96
N ASP A 144 14.41 -5.14 -5.36
CA ASP A 144 13.73 -5.83 -6.46
C ASP A 144 12.74 -4.86 -7.12
N ILE A 145 12.96 -4.55 -8.40
CA ILE A 145 12.07 -3.65 -9.14
C ILE A 145 11.09 -4.40 -10.05
N ASP A 146 11.35 -5.68 -10.33
CA ASP A 146 10.58 -6.42 -11.34
C ASP A 146 9.97 -7.73 -10.83
N GLY A 147 10.08 -8.04 -9.54
CA GLY A 147 9.61 -9.29 -8.94
C GLY A 147 10.45 -10.52 -9.33
N SER A 148 11.66 -10.29 -9.87
CA SER A 148 12.60 -11.34 -10.28
C SER A 148 14.02 -11.07 -9.78
N ALA A 149 14.11 -10.31 -8.68
CA ALA A 149 15.38 -9.92 -8.06
C ALA A 149 16.29 -9.09 -8.99
N SER A 150 15.70 -8.25 -9.85
CA SER A 150 16.45 -7.26 -10.61
C SER A 150 16.34 -5.89 -9.95
N SER A 151 17.36 -5.03 -10.10
CA SER A 151 17.35 -3.69 -9.54
C SER A 151 18.17 -2.70 -10.37
N LEU A 152 17.93 -1.41 -10.15
CA LEU A 152 18.79 -0.33 -10.63
C LEU A 152 20.06 -0.28 -9.77
N SER A 153 21.21 -0.02 -10.40
CA SER A 153 22.47 0.20 -9.69
C SER A 153 22.56 1.63 -9.16
N ALA A 154 22.79 1.78 -7.86
CA ALA A 154 23.03 3.06 -7.23
C ALA A 154 24.28 3.76 -7.82
N GLN A 155 25.32 3.02 -8.19
CA GLN A 155 26.54 3.55 -8.79
C GLN A 155 26.29 4.03 -10.22
N ALA A 156 25.53 3.27 -11.02
CA ALA A 156 25.14 3.71 -12.36
C ALA A 156 24.23 4.94 -12.31
N LEU A 157 23.27 5.00 -11.37
CA LEU A 157 22.43 6.16 -11.11
C LEU A 157 23.28 7.39 -10.73
N ALA A 158 24.21 7.23 -9.80
CA ALA A 158 25.11 8.32 -9.36
C ALA A 158 25.99 8.84 -10.52
N ALA A 159 26.50 7.95 -11.38
CA ALA A 159 27.26 8.32 -12.58
C ALA A 159 26.39 9.09 -13.59
N ALA A 160 25.07 8.88 -13.60
CA ALA A 160 24.12 9.64 -14.40
C ALA A 160 23.59 10.91 -13.67
N GLY A 161 24.13 11.25 -12.50
CA GLY A 161 23.74 12.43 -11.71
C GLY A 161 22.54 12.22 -10.78
N LEU A 162 22.02 11.00 -10.68
CA LEU A 162 20.89 10.64 -9.82
C LEU A 162 21.40 10.15 -8.45
N THR A 163 21.94 11.08 -7.66
CA THR A 163 22.35 10.81 -6.28
C THR A 163 21.22 11.13 -5.30
N PRO A 164 21.16 10.50 -4.11
CA PRO A 164 20.12 10.77 -3.12
C PRO A 164 19.90 12.27 -2.86
N GLY A 165 18.66 12.74 -2.97
CA GLY A 165 18.27 14.13 -2.77
C GLY A 165 18.68 15.11 -3.89
N ALA A 166 19.33 14.65 -4.96
CA ALA A 166 19.78 15.53 -6.05
C ALA A 166 18.60 16.16 -6.80
N ALA A 167 18.74 17.44 -7.14
CA ALA A 167 17.90 18.11 -8.11
C ALA A 167 18.38 17.76 -9.53
N VAL A 168 17.52 17.14 -10.33
CA VAL A 168 17.84 16.70 -11.70
C VAL A 168 16.84 17.29 -12.69
N THR A 169 17.31 17.73 -13.85
CA THR A 169 16.43 18.36 -14.85
C THR A 169 16.37 17.53 -16.12
N TYR A 170 15.17 17.11 -16.50
CA TYR A 170 14.91 16.40 -17.74
C TYR A 170 13.71 17.04 -18.46
N ASN A 171 13.81 17.21 -19.77
CA ASN A 171 12.77 17.81 -20.59
C ASN A 171 12.25 19.18 -20.07
N GLY A 172 13.14 19.97 -19.48
CA GLY A 172 12.83 21.30 -18.93
C GLY A 172 12.13 21.26 -17.55
N VAL A 173 11.99 20.10 -16.95
CA VAL A 173 11.35 19.92 -15.63
C VAL A 173 12.38 19.45 -14.61
N THR A 174 12.41 20.09 -13.44
CA THR A 174 13.33 19.73 -12.35
C THR A 174 12.60 18.85 -11.34
N PHE A 175 13.21 17.71 -11.04
CA PHE A 175 12.78 16.73 -10.04
C PHE A 175 13.76 16.70 -8.87
N THR A 176 13.29 16.36 -7.69
CA THR A 176 14.14 15.91 -6.59
C THR A 176 14.17 14.38 -6.60
N TRP A 177 15.35 13.79 -6.84
CA TRP A 177 15.55 12.34 -6.78
C TRP A 177 15.34 11.83 -5.35
N PRO A 178 14.84 10.60 -5.11
CA PRO A 178 14.63 10.08 -3.77
C PRO A 178 15.87 10.23 -2.87
N ASP A 179 15.67 10.78 -1.68
CA ASP A 179 16.71 10.91 -0.65
C ASP A 179 16.72 9.66 0.25
N THR A 180 17.01 8.51 -0.36
CA THR A 180 17.00 7.21 0.32
C THR A 180 18.31 6.47 0.06
N ARG A 181 18.65 5.57 0.99
CA ARG A 181 19.79 4.67 0.79
C ARG A 181 19.37 3.47 -0.06
N PRO A 182 20.30 2.88 -0.85
CA PRO A 182 20.03 1.64 -1.57
C PRO A 182 19.46 0.56 -0.66
N GLY A 183 18.43 -0.14 -1.11
CA GLY A 183 17.69 -1.14 -0.35
C GLY A 183 16.55 -0.63 0.53
N ASN A 184 16.41 0.70 0.69
CA ASN A 184 15.22 1.30 1.28
C ASN A 184 14.15 1.55 0.21
N LEU A 185 12.91 1.82 0.65
CA LEU A 185 11.84 2.20 -0.26
C LEU A 185 12.21 3.51 -0.98
N ASP A 186 12.16 3.49 -2.31
CA ASP A 186 12.64 4.57 -3.19
C ASP A 186 11.70 4.90 -4.34
N ASN A 187 10.66 4.11 -4.53
CA ASN A 187 9.66 4.33 -5.56
C ASN A 187 8.29 3.81 -5.13
N VAL A 188 7.25 4.30 -5.80
CA VAL A 188 5.88 3.80 -5.64
C VAL A 188 5.49 2.95 -6.84
N ILE A 189 4.94 1.76 -6.58
CA ILE A 189 4.26 0.94 -7.58
C ILE A 189 2.87 1.54 -7.80
N CYS A 190 2.61 1.98 -9.03
CA CYS A 190 1.36 2.67 -9.36
C CYS A 190 0.16 1.71 -9.35
N SER A 191 -0.60 1.75 -8.26
CA SER A 191 -1.81 0.93 -8.02
C SER A 191 -3.05 1.76 -7.64
N GLY A 192 -3.05 3.07 -7.97
CA GLY A 192 -4.17 3.96 -7.70
C GLY A 192 -4.12 4.65 -6.33
N GLN A 193 -2.96 4.73 -5.70
CA GLN A 193 -2.77 5.46 -4.44
C GLN A 193 -3.10 6.95 -4.63
N THR A 194 -3.67 7.56 -3.59
CA THR A 194 -3.91 9.01 -3.57
C THR A 194 -2.78 9.72 -2.85
N VAL A 195 -2.20 10.73 -3.51
CA VAL A 195 -1.16 11.61 -2.94
C VAL A 195 -1.71 13.02 -2.87
N LEU A 196 -1.57 13.67 -1.72
CA LEU A 196 -1.96 15.07 -1.55
C LEU A 196 -1.02 15.98 -2.35
N LEU A 197 -1.61 16.97 -2.99
CA LEU A 197 -0.93 18.02 -3.71
C LEU A 197 -1.38 19.39 -3.19
N SER A 198 -0.59 20.42 -3.49
CA SER A 198 -0.91 21.80 -3.22
C SER A 198 -0.27 22.71 -4.25
N GLY A 199 -0.72 23.96 -4.31
CA GLY A 199 -0.25 24.93 -5.28
C GLY A 199 -0.91 24.75 -6.64
N SER A 200 -0.38 25.43 -7.65
CA SER A 200 -0.84 25.41 -9.04
C SER A 200 0.34 25.32 -9.99
N GLY A 201 0.08 24.90 -11.22
CA GLY A 201 1.09 24.80 -12.27
C GLY A 201 0.44 24.40 -13.58
N SER A 202 1.23 24.40 -14.64
CA SER A 202 0.76 24.05 -15.98
C SER A 202 0.94 22.55 -16.32
N ARG A 203 1.77 21.84 -15.53
CA ARG A 203 2.12 20.45 -15.78
C ARG A 203 2.42 19.70 -14.48
N LEU A 204 1.88 18.50 -14.36
CA LEU A 204 2.33 17.50 -13.40
C LEU A 204 3.22 16.51 -14.14
N ALA A 205 4.49 16.43 -13.73
CA ALA A 205 5.48 15.58 -14.34
C ALA A 205 5.99 14.50 -13.38
N PHE A 206 6.33 13.35 -13.93
CA PHE A 206 6.86 12.18 -13.23
C PHE A 206 8.20 11.75 -13.83
N LEU A 207 9.08 11.23 -13.00
CA LEU A 207 10.28 10.49 -13.39
C LEU A 207 10.14 9.05 -12.90
N GLY A 208 10.13 8.11 -13.83
CA GLY A 208 9.83 6.72 -13.52
C GLY A 208 10.14 5.78 -14.66
N THR A 209 9.72 4.53 -14.51
CA THR A 209 9.91 3.49 -15.51
C THR A 209 8.85 2.41 -15.39
N SER A 210 8.74 1.53 -16.38
CA SER A 210 7.92 0.33 -16.29
C SER A 210 8.76 -0.93 -16.41
N THR A 211 8.30 -2.01 -15.80
CA THR A 211 8.90 -3.34 -15.91
C THR A 211 7.92 -4.32 -16.54
N TRP A 212 8.42 -5.38 -17.18
CA TRP A 212 7.62 -6.43 -17.85
C TRP A 212 6.70 -5.91 -18.94
N GLY A 213 7.16 -4.92 -19.67
CA GLY A 213 6.43 -4.29 -20.76
C GLY A 213 6.02 -2.85 -20.46
N ALA A 214 5.31 -2.22 -21.41
CA ALA A 214 4.86 -0.85 -21.24
C ALA A 214 3.75 -0.77 -20.17
N GLY A 215 3.98 0.03 -19.14
CA GLY A 215 3.01 0.35 -18.11
C GLY A 215 1.96 1.34 -18.63
N LYS A 216 0.70 0.91 -18.73
CA LYS A 216 -0.42 1.75 -19.13
C LYS A 216 -1.46 1.79 -18.04
N GLY A 217 -1.92 2.98 -17.70
CA GLY A 217 -2.95 3.13 -16.66
C GLY A 217 -3.54 4.52 -16.65
N ASP A 218 -4.68 4.62 -15.99
CA ASP A 218 -5.43 5.85 -15.82
C ASP A 218 -5.26 6.40 -14.41
N GLY A 219 -5.07 7.70 -14.34
CA GLY A 219 -4.97 8.46 -13.11
C GLY A 219 -5.93 9.65 -13.11
N LYS A 220 -5.94 10.40 -12.02
CA LYS A 220 -6.84 11.53 -11.86
C LYS A 220 -6.21 12.62 -11.00
N VAL A 221 -6.27 13.85 -11.46
CA VAL A 221 -5.98 15.04 -10.66
C VAL A 221 -7.28 15.56 -10.07
N VAL A 222 -7.27 15.91 -8.79
CA VAL A 222 -8.39 16.55 -8.10
C VAL A 222 -7.96 17.94 -7.69
N TYR A 223 -8.75 18.95 -8.07
CA TYR A 223 -8.50 20.34 -7.75
C TYR A 223 -9.21 20.76 -6.43
N ALA A 224 -8.79 21.87 -5.85
CA ALA A 224 -9.34 22.38 -4.58
C ALA A 224 -10.83 22.76 -4.69
N ASP A 225 -11.29 23.13 -5.90
CA ASP A 225 -12.70 23.42 -6.18
C ASP A 225 -13.58 22.16 -6.28
N GLY A 226 -12.97 20.95 -6.15
CA GLY A 226 -13.63 19.65 -6.24
C GLY A 226 -13.77 19.14 -7.67
N SER A 227 -13.34 19.89 -8.69
CA SER A 227 -13.31 19.39 -10.07
C SER A 227 -12.22 18.35 -10.25
N GLU A 228 -12.39 17.47 -11.24
CA GLU A 228 -11.51 16.35 -11.50
C GLU A 228 -11.04 16.37 -12.96
N GLN A 229 -9.78 15.99 -13.17
CA GLN A 229 -9.20 15.83 -14.49
C GLN A 229 -8.61 14.43 -14.59
N ALA A 230 -9.24 13.57 -15.41
CA ALA A 230 -8.69 12.26 -15.72
C ALA A 230 -7.54 12.38 -16.72
N PHE A 231 -6.58 11.47 -16.61
CA PHE A 231 -5.48 11.35 -17.56
C PHE A 231 -5.04 9.89 -17.70
N SER A 232 -4.39 9.58 -18.80
CA SER A 232 -3.80 8.26 -19.06
C SER A 232 -2.31 8.40 -19.30
N VAL A 233 -1.55 7.42 -18.86
CA VAL A 233 -0.11 7.33 -19.11
C VAL A 233 0.22 6.04 -19.86
N GLY A 234 1.32 6.10 -20.65
CA GLY A 234 1.92 4.93 -21.27
C GLY A 234 3.43 5.09 -21.18
N VAL A 235 4.09 4.32 -20.31
CA VAL A 235 5.52 4.40 -20.05
C VAL A 235 6.18 3.13 -20.60
N PRO A 236 7.22 3.26 -21.47
CA PRO A 236 7.89 2.10 -22.03
C PRO A 236 8.58 1.24 -20.94
N ASP A 237 8.88 0.01 -21.31
CA ASP A 237 9.67 -0.91 -20.49
C ASP A 237 11.06 -0.34 -20.20
N TRP A 238 11.58 -0.62 -19.01
CA TRP A 238 12.92 -0.19 -18.60
C TRP A 238 14.06 -0.91 -19.34
N TYR A 239 13.81 -2.16 -19.80
CA TYR A 239 14.83 -3.00 -20.37
C TYR A 239 15.26 -2.51 -21.74
N GLY A 240 16.57 -2.33 -21.90
CA GLY A 240 17.19 -1.81 -23.11
C GLY A 240 17.34 -0.30 -23.15
N ALA A 241 18.24 0.17 -24.00
CA ALA A 241 18.37 1.60 -24.31
C ALA A 241 17.22 2.03 -25.21
N ASN A 242 16.49 3.08 -24.80
CA ASN A 242 15.36 3.61 -25.55
C ASN A 242 15.63 5.08 -25.92
N ALA A 243 15.40 5.44 -27.17
CA ALA A 243 15.65 6.81 -27.67
C ALA A 243 14.75 7.87 -27.00
N SER A 244 13.60 7.49 -26.44
CA SER A 244 12.73 8.40 -25.68
C SER A 244 13.07 8.48 -24.18
N ALA A 245 14.08 7.73 -23.70
CA ALA A 245 14.48 7.75 -22.31
C ALA A 245 15.09 9.10 -21.92
N SER A 246 14.78 9.54 -20.70
CA SER A 246 15.43 10.69 -20.09
C SER A 246 16.79 10.31 -19.50
N VAL A 247 16.92 9.07 -19.05
CA VAL A 247 18.15 8.50 -18.51
C VAL A 247 18.32 7.08 -19.03
N VAL A 248 19.53 6.75 -19.44
CA VAL A 248 19.94 5.38 -19.80
C VAL A 248 21.09 4.98 -18.89
N LEU A 249 20.90 3.93 -18.11
CA LEU A 249 21.96 3.33 -17.30
C LEU A 249 22.61 2.20 -18.09
N PRO A 250 23.93 2.01 -18.00
CA PRO A 250 24.65 1.04 -18.83
C PRO A 250 24.42 -0.41 -18.40
N TYR A 251 23.91 -0.66 -17.22
CA TYR A 251 23.69 -2.00 -16.67
C TYR A 251 22.63 -1.96 -15.56
N ARG A 252 22.14 -3.14 -15.22
CA ARG A 252 21.28 -3.41 -14.07
C ARG A 252 21.85 -4.52 -13.20
N HIS A 253 21.24 -4.77 -12.06
CA HIS A 253 21.47 -5.97 -11.28
C HIS A 253 20.41 -7.03 -11.58
N ILE A 254 20.82 -8.28 -11.44
CA ILE A 254 19.96 -9.47 -11.43
C ILE A 254 20.36 -10.33 -10.24
N ALA A 255 19.58 -11.37 -9.91
CA ALA A 255 19.82 -12.23 -8.75
C ALA A 255 21.26 -12.82 -8.68
N THR A 256 21.92 -13.00 -9.82
CA THR A 256 23.22 -13.64 -9.94
C THR A 256 24.40 -12.67 -10.14
N GLY A 257 24.13 -11.37 -10.23
CA GLY A 257 25.18 -10.38 -10.42
C GLY A 257 24.78 -9.19 -11.28
N ARG A 258 25.76 -8.56 -11.90
CA ARG A 258 25.58 -7.48 -12.86
C ARG A 258 25.17 -8.04 -14.22
N ASP A 259 24.20 -7.41 -14.85
CA ASP A 259 23.77 -7.64 -16.23
C ASP A 259 24.04 -6.36 -17.04
N ASP A 260 24.97 -6.45 -18.01
CA ASP A 260 25.43 -5.30 -18.84
C ASP A 260 24.38 -4.86 -19.89
N ASN A 261 23.14 -5.34 -19.81
CA ASN A 261 22.05 -4.75 -20.58
C ASN A 261 21.64 -3.40 -20.00
N PRO A 262 21.54 -2.38 -20.85
CA PRO A 262 21.13 -1.04 -20.40
C PRO A 262 19.69 -1.03 -19.91
N VAL A 263 19.37 -0.09 -19.05
CA VAL A 263 17.99 0.16 -18.58
C VAL A 263 17.68 1.65 -18.64
N SER A 264 16.39 1.97 -18.80
CA SER A 264 15.92 3.30 -19.13
C SER A 264 14.92 3.83 -18.10
N LEU A 265 15.06 5.13 -17.76
CA LEU A 265 14.07 5.91 -17.02
C LEU A 265 13.47 6.99 -17.92
N TYR A 266 12.22 7.34 -17.67
CA TYR A 266 11.45 8.24 -18.53
C TYR A 266 10.85 9.38 -17.73
N THR A 267 10.76 10.56 -18.37
CA THR A 267 9.91 11.66 -17.92
C THR A 267 8.60 11.60 -18.68
N PHE A 268 7.49 11.59 -17.94
CA PHE A 268 6.15 11.62 -18.47
C PHE A 268 5.25 12.52 -17.60
N GLY A 269 4.02 12.76 -17.97
CA GLY A 269 3.16 13.64 -17.17
C GLY A 269 1.88 14.02 -17.87
N VAL A 270 1.18 14.98 -17.28
CA VAL A 270 -0.11 15.52 -17.74
C VAL A 270 -0.10 17.03 -17.64
N ASP A 271 -0.66 17.71 -18.63
CA ASP A 271 -0.90 19.14 -18.58
C ASP A 271 -2.04 19.44 -17.61
N LEU A 272 -1.89 20.49 -16.81
CA LEU A 272 -2.83 20.88 -15.77
C LEU A 272 -3.60 22.14 -16.18
N ASP A 273 -4.78 22.33 -15.59
CA ASP A 273 -5.45 23.63 -15.58
C ASP A 273 -4.72 24.58 -14.63
N SER A 274 -3.85 25.42 -15.18
CA SER A 274 -3.01 26.33 -14.42
C SER A 274 -3.79 27.41 -13.65
N GLY A 275 -5.08 27.60 -13.95
CA GLY A 275 -5.98 28.49 -13.21
C GLY A 275 -6.54 27.90 -11.93
N LYS A 276 -6.24 26.62 -11.64
CA LYS A 276 -6.79 25.90 -10.49
C LYS A 276 -5.71 25.47 -9.50
N GLU A 277 -6.07 25.51 -8.24
CA GLU A 277 -5.26 24.99 -7.16
C GLU A 277 -5.42 23.46 -7.07
N LEU A 278 -4.32 22.74 -6.90
CA LEU A 278 -4.29 21.29 -6.75
C LEU A 278 -4.70 20.89 -5.33
N ARG A 279 -5.35 19.75 -5.21
CA ARG A 279 -5.71 19.12 -3.93
C ARG A 279 -5.05 17.74 -3.79
N SER A 280 -5.18 16.89 -4.79
CA SER A 280 -4.62 15.54 -4.75
C SER A 280 -4.47 14.95 -6.15
N LEU A 281 -3.65 13.91 -6.20
CA LEU A 281 -3.42 13.06 -7.36
C LEU A 281 -3.83 11.63 -6.98
N VAL A 282 -4.64 10.99 -7.81
CA VAL A 282 -4.75 9.53 -7.82
C VAL A 282 -3.76 9.03 -8.85
N LEU A 283 -2.73 8.32 -8.40
CA LEU A 283 -1.72 7.72 -9.27
C LEU A 283 -2.36 6.76 -10.27
N PRO A 284 -1.79 6.59 -11.47
CA PRO A 284 -2.29 5.62 -12.44
C PRO A 284 -2.39 4.22 -11.82
N LYS A 285 -3.45 3.48 -12.13
CA LYS A 285 -3.53 2.07 -11.75
C LYS A 285 -3.03 1.22 -12.91
N VAL A 286 -1.85 0.62 -12.74
CA VAL A 286 -1.20 -0.26 -13.73
C VAL A 286 -1.20 -1.71 -13.25
N SER A 287 -0.86 -1.95 -11.98
CA SER A 287 -0.87 -3.28 -11.35
C SER A 287 -1.40 -3.19 -9.92
N ASP A 288 -1.67 -4.33 -9.30
CA ASP A 288 -2.03 -4.41 -7.88
C ASP A 288 -0.81 -4.66 -6.97
N GLY A 289 0.40 -4.58 -7.51
CA GLY A 289 1.66 -4.77 -6.79
C GLY A 289 2.74 -5.38 -7.67
N LEU A 290 3.91 -5.63 -7.10
CA LEU A 290 5.06 -6.21 -7.79
C LEU A 290 4.85 -7.70 -8.05
N GLN A 291 4.92 -8.10 -9.31
CA GLN A 291 4.83 -9.50 -9.72
C GLN A 291 5.65 -9.73 -10.99
N SER A 292 6.47 -10.78 -10.98
CA SER A 292 7.22 -11.21 -12.17
C SER A 292 6.30 -11.49 -13.35
N GLY A 293 6.63 -10.94 -14.52
CA GLY A 293 5.87 -11.11 -15.76
C GLY A 293 4.63 -10.21 -15.89
N VAL A 294 4.36 -9.32 -14.91
CA VAL A 294 3.24 -8.39 -14.93
C VAL A 294 3.75 -6.97 -15.12
N ALA A 295 3.27 -6.26 -16.14
CA ALA A 295 3.64 -4.88 -16.38
C ALA A 295 3.35 -4.01 -15.14
N THR A 296 4.37 -3.32 -14.65
CA THR A 296 4.32 -2.52 -13.43
C THR A 296 4.96 -1.16 -13.68
N LEU A 297 4.30 -0.08 -13.25
CA LEU A 297 4.81 1.28 -13.36
C LEU A 297 5.37 1.74 -12.01
N HIS A 298 6.62 2.20 -12.04
CA HIS A 298 7.38 2.71 -10.90
C HIS A 298 7.60 4.21 -11.05
N VAL A 299 7.22 4.99 -10.03
CA VAL A 299 7.46 6.43 -9.97
C VAL A 299 8.43 6.73 -8.83
N PHE A 300 9.58 7.29 -9.16
CA PHE A 300 10.62 7.70 -8.22
C PHE A 300 10.46 9.17 -7.79
N ALA A 301 10.09 10.05 -8.73
CA ALA A 301 9.92 11.46 -8.43
C ALA A 301 8.73 12.05 -9.19
N MET A 302 8.14 13.10 -8.63
CA MET A 302 7.13 13.92 -9.30
C MET A 302 7.32 15.38 -8.93
N THR A 303 6.87 16.27 -9.81
CA THR A 303 6.87 17.71 -9.59
C THR A 303 5.72 18.37 -10.32
N VAL A 304 5.28 19.52 -9.82
CA VAL A 304 4.36 20.44 -10.49
C VAL A 304 5.19 21.60 -11.05
N ALA A 305 5.03 21.88 -12.35
CA ALA A 305 5.77 22.92 -13.09
C ALA A 305 4.82 23.93 -13.77
#